data_0bd7b9feb61ade2c642a60e5c32eb5ba
#
_entry.id   0bd7b9feb61ade2c642a60e5c32eb5ba
#
_cell.length_a   1.000
_cell.length_b   1.000
_cell.length_c   1.000
_cell.angle_alpha   90.00
_cell.angle_beta   90.00
_cell.angle_gamma   90.00
#
_symmetry.space_group_name_H-M   'P 1'
#
loop_
_entity.id
_entity.type
_entity.pdbx_description
1 polymer ?
#
loop_
_entity_poly.entity_id
_entity_poly.type
_entity_poly.pdbx_seq_one_letter_code
_entity_poly.pdbx_strand_id
1 'polypeptide(L)'
;MVEPLKIGVLLSGSGTNLQAIIDAAGEGLPVDIVRVVSSRPDAYGIERARAAGIPATVLNRGVYADPEAADARIVAELREAGAEYVVMAGYMRKVTPVMLEAFPDRVDRKSVV
;
A
#
# COMPACT_ATOMS: atom_id res chain seq x y z
N MET A 1 13.93 -19.49 11.63
CA MET A 1 12.60 -18.99 11.24
C MET A 1 12.71 -17.55 10.81
N VAL A 2 12.22 -17.23 9.63
CA VAL A 2 12.32 -15.87 9.09
C VAL A 2 11.05 -15.11 9.46
N GLU A 3 11.21 -13.92 10.03
CA GLU A 3 10.07 -13.07 10.32
C GLU A 3 9.53 -12.50 9.00
N PRO A 4 8.20 -12.41 8.84
CA PRO A 4 7.62 -11.83 7.65
C PRO A 4 8.01 -10.36 7.51
N LEU A 5 8.29 -9.96 6.27
CA LEU A 5 8.52 -8.55 5.96
C LEU A 5 7.18 -7.81 6.04
N LYS A 6 7.12 -6.76 6.82
CA LYS A 6 5.90 -5.96 6.98
C LYS A 6 5.80 -4.96 5.84
N ILE A 7 4.76 -5.07 5.05
CA ILE A 7 4.58 -4.20 3.89
C ILE A 7 3.28 -3.41 3.97
N GLY A 8 3.33 -2.21 3.38
CA GLY A 8 2.14 -1.43 3.09
C GLY A 8 1.89 -1.49 1.59
N VAL A 9 0.64 -1.56 1.20
CA VAL A 9 0.26 -1.64 -0.22
C VAL A 9 -0.55 -0.41 -0.60
N LEU A 10 -0.13 0.27 -1.65
CA LEU A 10 -0.86 1.40 -2.21
C LEU A 10 -1.57 0.96 -3.49
N LEU A 11 -2.84 1.31 -3.62
CA LEU A 11 -3.62 0.95 -4.80
C LEU A 11 -4.61 2.04 -5.19
N SER A 12 -5.14 1.97 -6.39
CA SER A 12 -6.15 2.91 -6.90
C SER A 12 -7.33 2.19 -7.57
N GLY A 13 -7.22 0.90 -7.85
CA GLY A 13 -8.19 0.19 -8.68
C GLY A 13 -8.68 -1.12 -8.09
N SER A 14 -8.79 -2.13 -8.95
CA SER A 14 -9.43 -3.41 -8.60
C SER A 14 -8.69 -4.23 -7.56
N GLY A 15 -7.39 -3.98 -7.37
CA GLY A 15 -6.62 -4.71 -6.38
C GLY A 15 -6.23 -6.12 -6.78
N THR A 16 -6.18 -6.43 -8.07
CA THR A 16 -5.76 -7.76 -8.51
C THR A 16 -4.34 -8.08 -8.09
N ASN A 17 -3.43 -7.10 -8.12
CA ASN A 17 -2.07 -7.28 -7.64
C ASN A 17 -2.04 -7.47 -6.13
N LEU A 18 -2.89 -6.75 -5.39
CA LEU A 18 -3.04 -6.95 -3.96
C LEU A 18 -3.52 -8.37 -3.66
N GLN A 19 -4.52 -8.85 -4.41
CA GLN A 19 -5.02 -10.20 -4.22
C GLN A 19 -3.92 -11.24 -4.46
N ALA A 20 -3.09 -11.03 -5.47
CA ALA A 20 -1.97 -11.93 -5.73
C ALA A 20 -0.99 -11.99 -4.56
N ILE A 21 -0.73 -10.86 -3.91
CA ILE A 21 0.15 -10.80 -2.75
C ILE A 21 -0.51 -11.50 -1.55
N ILE A 22 -1.82 -11.27 -1.34
CA ILE A 22 -2.57 -11.92 -0.27
C ILE A 22 -2.51 -13.45 -0.44
N ASP A 23 -2.75 -13.92 -1.66
CA ASP A 23 -2.74 -15.35 -1.95
C ASP A 23 -1.34 -15.94 -1.75
N ALA A 24 -0.32 -15.26 -2.22
CA ALA A 24 1.07 -15.72 -2.06
C ALA A 24 1.48 -15.77 -0.60
N ALA A 25 1.05 -14.80 0.20
CA ALA A 25 1.33 -14.78 1.64
C ALA A 25 0.66 -15.98 2.32
N GLY A 26 -0.55 -16.33 1.89
CA GLY A 26 -1.24 -17.51 2.40
C GLY A 26 -0.58 -18.82 2.00
N GLU A 27 0.25 -18.79 0.95
CA GLU A 27 0.96 -19.98 0.47
C GLU A 27 2.40 -20.04 0.94
N GLY A 28 2.81 -19.15 1.84
CA GLY A 28 4.14 -19.20 2.45
C GLY A 28 5.10 -18.08 2.09
N LEU A 29 4.70 -17.13 1.23
CA LEU A 29 5.53 -15.96 0.98
C LEU A 29 5.68 -15.18 2.29
N PRO A 30 6.94 -14.90 2.74
CA PRO A 30 7.15 -14.29 4.06
C PRO A 30 6.91 -12.77 4.03
N VAL A 31 5.68 -12.38 3.78
CA VAL A 31 5.24 -10.97 3.86
C VAL A 31 3.99 -10.87 4.70
N ASP A 32 3.87 -9.76 5.40
CA ASP A 32 2.70 -9.43 6.21
C ASP A 32 2.21 -8.06 5.74
N ILE A 33 1.01 -8.02 5.16
CA ILE A 33 0.43 -6.77 4.71
C ILE A 33 -0.22 -6.10 5.91
N VAL A 34 0.43 -5.05 6.41
CA VAL A 34 -0.01 -4.39 7.65
C VAL A 34 -0.99 -3.26 7.40
N ARG A 35 -1.00 -2.70 6.20
CA ARG A 35 -1.93 -1.64 5.83
C ARG A 35 -2.09 -1.56 4.32
N VAL A 36 -3.31 -1.27 3.88
CA VAL A 36 -3.60 -0.94 2.48
C VAL A 36 -4.06 0.51 2.43
N VAL A 37 -3.53 1.29 1.50
CA VAL A 37 -3.97 2.67 1.29
C VAL A 37 -4.50 2.78 -0.13
N SER A 38 -5.75 3.22 -0.28
CA SER A 38 -6.37 3.43 -1.58
C SER A 38 -6.49 4.91 -1.86
N SER A 39 -6.19 5.30 -3.10
CA SER A 39 -6.37 6.68 -3.55
C SER A 39 -7.79 6.97 -3.99
N ARG A 40 -8.67 5.96 -4.00
CA ARG A 40 -10.07 6.11 -4.44
C ARG A 40 -11.00 5.37 -3.52
N PRO A 41 -12.14 6.00 -3.13
CA PRO A 41 -13.09 5.35 -2.23
C PRO A 41 -13.85 4.20 -2.89
N ASP A 42 -13.92 4.17 -4.20
CA ASP A 42 -14.64 3.15 -4.96
C ASP A 42 -13.75 2.00 -5.45
N ALA A 43 -12.50 1.96 -5.03
CA ALA A 43 -11.57 0.93 -5.46
C ALA A 43 -11.96 -0.44 -4.87
N TYR A 44 -12.12 -1.44 -5.73
CA TYR A 44 -12.48 -2.78 -5.27
C TYR A 44 -11.39 -3.43 -4.41
N GLY A 45 -10.15 -2.96 -4.56
CA GLY A 45 -9.05 -3.42 -3.71
C GLY A 45 -9.33 -3.25 -2.22
N ILE A 46 -10.16 -2.26 -1.85
CA ILE A 46 -10.55 -2.06 -0.45
C ILE A 46 -11.35 -3.28 0.06
N GLU A 47 -12.25 -3.81 -0.77
CA GLU A 47 -13.03 -4.99 -0.40
C GLU A 47 -12.14 -6.22 -0.27
N ARG A 48 -11.12 -6.33 -1.11
CA ARG A 48 -10.15 -7.43 -1.02
C ARG A 48 -9.38 -7.37 0.29
N ALA A 49 -8.97 -6.16 0.70
CA ALA A 49 -8.28 -5.97 1.98
C ALA A 49 -9.18 -6.33 3.15
N ARG A 50 -10.45 -5.90 3.12
CA ARG A 50 -11.40 -6.23 4.17
C ARG A 50 -11.63 -7.72 4.29
N ALA A 51 -11.81 -8.38 3.16
CA ALA A 51 -12.02 -9.84 3.16
C ALA A 51 -10.84 -10.59 3.76
N ALA A 52 -9.63 -10.04 3.64
CA ALA A 52 -8.42 -10.62 4.21
C ALA A 52 -8.13 -10.15 5.63
N GLY A 53 -8.98 -9.30 6.20
CA GLY A 53 -8.77 -8.76 7.55
C GLY A 53 -7.66 -7.72 7.65
N ILE A 54 -7.33 -7.06 6.54
CA ILE A 54 -6.27 -6.07 6.50
C ILE A 54 -6.86 -4.67 6.63
N PRO A 55 -6.35 -3.83 7.55
CA PRO A 55 -6.81 -2.45 7.67
C PRO A 55 -6.58 -1.67 6.38
N ALA A 56 -7.60 -0.96 5.92
CA ALA A 56 -7.54 -0.15 4.72
C ALA A 56 -7.87 1.30 5.03
N THR A 57 -7.05 2.21 4.50
CA THR A 57 -7.25 3.65 4.61
C THR A 57 -7.54 4.19 3.22
N VAL A 58 -8.55 5.06 3.12
CA VAL A 58 -8.91 5.69 1.86
C VAL A 58 -8.55 7.16 1.91
N LEU A 59 -7.79 7.62 0.93
CA LEU A 59 -7.46 9.04 0.77
C LEU A 59 -8.22 9.56 -0.44
N ASN A 60 -8.98 10.63 -0.24
CA ASN A 60 -9.81 11.17 -1.30
C ASN A 60 -9.06 12.19 -2.14
N ARG A 61 -9.74 12.69 -3.17
CA ARG A 61 -9.17 13.66 -4.11
C ARG A 61 -8.62 14.91 -3.41
N GLY A 62 -9.28 15.38 -2.36
CA GLY A 62 -8.85 16.58 -1.63
C GLY A 62 -7.48 16.43 -1.00
N VAL A 63 -7.15 15.24 -0.50
CA VAL A 63 -5.84 14.98 0.08
C VAL A 63 -4.76 15.06 -1.01
N TYR A 64 -5.07 14.59 -2.21
CA TYR A 64 -4.11 14.57 -3.31
C TYR A 64 -3.96 15.91 -4.03
N ALA A 65 -4.70 16.94 -3.62
CA ALA A 65 -4.51 18.29 -4.14
C ALA A 65 -3.10 18.80 -3.84
N ASP A 66 -2.50 18.30 -2.75
CA ASP A 66 -1.09 18.52 -2.43
C ASP A 66 -0.39 17.17 -2.36
N PRO A 67 0.32 16.76 -3.41
CA PRO A 67 0.95 15.43 -3.44
C PRO A 67 1.95 15.17 -2.33
N GLU A 68 2.70 16.19 -1.91
CA GLU A 68 3.66 16.02 -0.83
C GLU A 68 2.97 15.82 0.52
N ALA A 69 1.88 16.55 0.76
CA ALA A 69 1.09 16.37 1.97
C ALA A 69 0.41 15.00 1.97
N ALA A 70 -0.05 14.56 0.81
CA ALA A 70 -0.65 13.22 0.67
C ALA A 70 0.36 12.14 1.02
N ASP A 71 1.58 12.23 0.48
CA ASP A 71 2.64 11.27 0.77
C ASP A 71 3.02 11.29 2.25
N ALA A 72 3.10 12.47 2.85
CA ALA A 72 3.41 12.58 4.28
C ALA A 72 2.36 11.85 5.12
N ARG A 73 1.09 11.95 4.73
CA ARG A 73 0.02 11.25 5.42
C ARG A 73 0.11 9.75 5.23
N ILE A 74 0.40 9.30 4.03
CA ILE A 74 0.59 7.88 3.74
C ILE A 74 1.75 7.33 4.56
N VAL A 75 2.88 8.04 4.59
CA VAL A 75 4.04 7.64 5.38
C VAL A 75 3.67 7.49 6.85
N ALA A 76 2.93 8.45 7.42
CA ALA A 76 2.50 8.38 8.80
C ALA A 76 1.63 7.15 9.06
N GLU A 77 0.68 6.88 8.16
CA GLU A 77 -0.20 5.71 8.26
C GLU A 77 0.60 4.41 8.21
N LEU A 78 1.55 4.32 7.29
CA LEU A 78 2.35 3.10 7.13
C LEU A 78 3.28 2.88 8.31
N ARG A 79 3.91 3.93 8.82
CA ARG A 79 4.77 3.83 10.00
C ARG A 79 4.00 3.44 11.23
N GLU A 80 2.81 4.00 11.41
CA GLU A 80 1.95 3.64 12.52
C GLU A 80 1.57 2.16 12.47
N ALA A 81 1.38 1.61 11.28
CA ALA A 81 1.08 0.20 11.09
C ALA A 81 2.31 -0.71 11.21
N GLY A 82 3.50 -0.13 11.25
CA GLY A 82 4.74 -0.89 11.34
C GLY A 82 5.30 -1.35 10.01
N ALA A 83 4.88 -0.75 8.90
CA ALA A 83 5.37 -1.14 7.58
C ALA A 83 6.86 -0.81 7.42
N GLU A 84 7.59 -1.74 6.83
CA GLU A 84 9.01 -1.61 6.54
C GLU A 84 9.27 -1.40 5.05
N TYR A 85 8.29 -1.70 4.22
CA TYR A 85 8.41 -1.67 2.77
C TYR A 85 7.09 -1.22 2.16
N VAL A 86 7.13 -0.57 1.01
CA VAL A 86 5.94 -0.08 0.32
C VAL A 86 5.85 -0.72 -1.06
N VAL A 87 4.71 -1.32 -1.35
CA VAL A 87 4.42 -1.92 -2.67
C VAL A 87 3.31 -1.12 -3.34
N MET A 88 3.55 -0.68 -4.56
CA MET A 88 2.57 0.06 -5.34
C MET A 88 1.88 -0.92 -6.29
N ALA A 89 0.69 -1.33 -5.94
CA ALA A 89 -0.08 -2.35 -6.65
C ALA A 89 -1.21 -1.69 -7.45
N GLY A 90 -0.88 -1.14 -8.61
CA GLY A 90 -1.85 -0.40 -9.41
C GLY A 90 -2.17 0.98 -8.86
N TYR A 91 -1.19 1.61 -8.25
CA TYR A 91 -1.36 2.95 -7.66
C TYR A 91 -1.18 4.01 -8.75
N MET A 92 -2.21 4.80 -8.98
CA MET A 92 -2.28 5.76 -10.09
C MET A 92 -1.86 7.18 -9.71
N ARG A 93 -1.35 7.38 -8.50
CA ARG A 93 -0.91 8.69 -8.05
C ARG A 93 0.61 8.84 -8.14
N LYS A 94 1.04 10.08 -8.23
CA LYS A 94 2.47 10.39 -8.28
C LYS A 94 3.10 10.21 -6.91
N VAL A 95 4.25 9.57 -6.88
CA VAL A 95 5.06 9.43 -5.66
C VAL A 95 6.05 10.58 -5.61
N THR A 96 6.13 11.26 -4.47
CA THR A 96 7.02 12.39 -4.28
C THR A 96 8.28 11.99 -3.51
N PRO A 97 9.30 12.87 -3.41
CA PRO A 97 10.47 12.58 -2.60
C PRO A 97 10.16 12.29 -1.13
N VAL A 98 9.05 12.83 -0.61
CA VAL A 98 8.64 12.56 0.78
C VAL A 98 8.52 11.05 1.03
N MET A 99 7.86 10.33 0.12
CA MET A 99 7.72 8.88 0.23
C MET A 99 9.06 8.18 0.07
N LEU A 100 9.83 8.58 -0.94
CA LEU A 100 11.11 7.93 -1.25
C LEU A 100 12.14 8.12 -0.14
N GLU A 101 12.14 9.26 0.51
CA GLU A 101 13.04 9.54 1.62
C GLU A 101 12.64 8.78 2.89
N ALA A 102 11.34 8.56 3.08
CA ALA A 102 10.84 7.83 4.25
C ALA A 102 11.15 6.34 4.16
N PHE A 103 11.16 5.78 2.95
CA PHE A 103 11.43 4.36 2.71
C PHE A 103 12.53 4.22 1.66
N PRO A 104 13.79 4.60 1.98
CA PRO A 104 14.88 4.53 0.99
C PRO A 104 15.06 3.11 0.46
N ASP A 105 15.05 2.97 -0.87
CA ASP A 105 15.21 1.69 -1.55
C ASP A 105 14.18 0.63 -1.16
N ARG A 106 13.05 1.06 -0.58
CA ARG A 106 12.01 0.12 -0.11
C ARG A 106 10.64 0.42 -0.71
N VAL A 107 10.60 1.10 -1.83
CA VAL A 107 9.37 1.32 -2.58
C VAL A 107 9.44 0.49 -3.85
N ASP A 108 8.46 -0.40 -4.03
CA ASP A 108 8.41 -1.29 -5.18
C ASP A 108 7.21 -0.93 -6.06
N ARG A 109 7.47 -0.74 -7.34
CA ARG A 109 6.45 -0.38 -8.34
C ARG A 109 6.01 -1.58 -9.15
N LYS A 110 5.61 -2.64 -8.48
CA LYS A 110 5.18 -3.88 -9.12
C LYS A 110 3.98 -3.72 -10.06
N SER A 111 3.30 -2.62 -9.95
CA SER A 111 2.10 -2.35 -10.73
C SER A 111 2.36 -1.95 -12.17
N VAL A 112 3.56 -1.98 -12.60
CA VAL A 112 3.96 -1.36 -13.87
C VAL A 112 3.53 -2.13 -15.10
N VAL A 113 2.82 -3.12 -14.97
CA VAL A 113 2.40 -3.92 -16.11
C VAL A 113 1.06 -3.48 -16.64
#